data_e04f7b6d5dd89e091850f8bff65a5480
#
_entry.id   e04f7b6d5dd89e091850f8bff65a5480
#
_cell.length_a   1.000
_cell.length_b   1.000
_cell.length_c   1.000
_cell.angle_alpha   90.00
_cell.angle_beta   90.00
_cell.angle_gamma   90.00
#
_symmetry.space_group_name_H-M   'P 1'
#
loop_
_entity.id
_entity.type
_entity.pdbx_description
1 polymer ?
#
loop_
_entity_poly.entity_id
_entity_poly.type
_entity_poly.pdbx_seq_one_letter_code
_entity_poly.pdbx_strand_id
1 'polypeptide(L)'
;MKKLTIGHLYPDLLNLYGDRGNIQCFRKRLEWRGMEAEVIPFLSGEKIDFSKLDIVLLGGGSDREQELVCGFLKDIKDDFKAYVEDGGVVLAVCGGYQLLGKYYKTNKKTIEGLSILDITTEWQPERLIRNIVLNSPLFEQPVVGFENHGGRTYIGDHTPFGKVFYGLGNTGKSGYEGAVSYTHLRA
;
A
#
# COMPACT_ATOMS: atom_id res chain seq x y z
N MET A 1 14.89 10.35 22.92
CA MET A 1 13.83 9.41 22.52
C MET A 1 13.96 9.23 21.00
N LYS A 2 13.90 8.00 20.48
CA LYS A 2 13.99 7.77 19.03
C LYS A 2 12.72 8.29 18.38
N LYS A 3 12.84 9.09 17.32
CA LYS A 3 11.74 9.66 16.55
C LYS A 3 11.69 8.99 15.19
N LEU A 4 10.49 8.68 14.69
CA LEU A 4 10.26 8.25 13.33
C LEU A 4 9.34 9.22 12.61
N THR A 5 9.70 9.54 11.36
CA THR A 5 8.94 10.45 10.49
C THR A 5 8.15 9.64 9.48
N ILE A 6 6.83 9.81 9.49
CA ILE A 6 5.88 9.12 8.63
C ILE A 6 5.35 10.10 7.59
N GLY A 7 5.65 9.88 6.33
CA GLY A 7 5.02 10.59 5.21
C GLY A 7 3.66 9.99 4.89
N HIS A 8 2.59 10.77 5.02
CA HIS A 8 1.24 10.37 4.60
C HIS A 8 0.91 11.02 3.27
N LEU A 9 0.96 10.24 2.18
CA LEU A 9 0.80 10.76 0.83
C LEU A 9 -0.67 10.95 0.47
N TYR A 10 -0.99 12.13 0.00
CA TYR A 10 -2.28 12.53 -0.58
C TYR A 10 -3.50 12.22 0.29
N PRO A 11 -3.49 12.54 1.60
CA PRO A 11 -4.64 12.28 2.48
C PRO A 11 -5.88 13.10 2.13
N ASP A 12 -5.76 14.11 1.28
CA ASP A 12 -6.84 14.88 0.70
C ASP A 12 -7.63 14.09 -0.37
N LEU A 13 -6.99 13.12 -1.03
CA LEU A 13 -7.57 12.29 -2.08
C LEU A 13 -7.68 10.80 -1.69
N LEU A 14 -6.68 10.27 -1.00
CA LEU A 14 -6.61 8.86 -0.61
C LEU A 14 -6.88 8.66 0.89
N ASN A 15 -8.15 8.69 1.30
CA ASN A 15 -8.53 8.59 2.71
C ASN A 15 -9.88 7.90 2.94
N LEU A 16 -10.27 6.98 2.05
CA LEU A 16 -11.60 6.34 2.13
C LEU A 16 -11.64 5.08 2.99
N TYR A 17 -10.53 4.37 3.16
CA TYR A 17 -10.52 3.01 3.72
C TYR A 17 -9.77 2.90 5.05
N GLY A 18 -9.94 3.90 5.93
CA GLY A 18 -9.36 3.87 7.26
C GLY A 18 -7.90 4.32 7.33
N ASP A 19 -7.42 5.05 6.33
CA ASP A 19 -6.04 5.51 6.24
C ASP A 19 -5.63 6.36 7.43
N ARG A 20 -6.52 7.20 7.96
CA ARG A 20 -6.33 7.90 9.24
C ARG A 20 -6.21 6.93 10.41
N GLY A 21 -6.93 5.81 10.38
CA GLY A 21 -6.82 4.75 11.38
C GLY A 21 -5.42 4.12 11.36
N ASN A 22 -4.86 3.88 10.17
CA ASN A 22 -3.49 3.39 10.02
C ASN A 22 -2.48 4.36 10.66
N ILE A 23 -2.60 5.67 10.39
CA ILE A 23 -1.76 6.70 11.01
C ILE A 23 -1.88 6.70 12.54
N GLN A 24 -3.11 6.63 13.07
CA GLN A 24 -3.32 6.58 14.53
C GLN A 24 -2.73 5.30 15.13
N CYS A 25 -2.86 4.17 14.44
CA CYS A 25 -2.25 2.91 14.84
C CYS A 25 -0.73 3.02 14.91
N PHE A 26 -0.06 3.56 13.89
CA PHE A 26 1.38 3.80 13.89
C PHE A 26 1.81 4.66 15.08
N ARG A 27 1.16 5.83 15.25
CA ARG A 27 1.47 6.74 16.35
C ARG A 27 1.38 6.06 17.71
N LYS A 28 0.26 5.35 17.95
CA LYS A 28 0.02 4.70 19.25
C LYS A 28 0.99 3.54 19.50
N ARG A 29 1.28 2.74 18.47
CA ARG A 29 2.24 1.64 18.61
C ARG A 29 3.67 2.11 18.82
N LEU A 30 4.07 3.24 18.24
CA LEU A 30 5.37 3.87 18.49
C LEU A 30 5.44 4.44 19.92
N GLU A 31 4.40 5.14 20.36
CA GLU A 31 4.28 5.65 21.72
C GLU A 31 4.43 4.53 22.77
N TRP A 32 3.74 3.39 22.59
CA TRP A 32 3.86 2.22 23.48
C TRP A 32 5.27 1.62 23.51
N ARG A 33 6.11 1.93 22.52
CA ARG A 33 7.52 1.51 22.46
C ARG A 33 8.49 2.59 22.91
N GLY A 34 7.97 3.67 23.51
CA GLY A 34 8.80 4.80 23.95
C GLY A 34 9.43 5.58 22.79
N MET A 35 8.80 5.55 21.60
CA MET A 35 9.24 6.29 20.43
C MET A 35 8.25 7.41 20.08
N GLU A 36 8.75 8.48 19.49
CA GLU A 36 7.94 9.58 18.97
C GLU A 36 7.60 9.33 17.48
N ALA A 37 6.37 9.66 17.08
CA ALA A 37 5.94 9.66 15.70
C ALA A 37 5.67 11.08 15.24
N GLU A 38 6.42 11.56 14.25
CA GLU A 38 6.06 12.74 13.46
C GLU A 38 5.33 12.30 12.21
N VAL A 39 4.15 12.87 11.97
CA VAL A 39 3.38 12.59 10.74
C VAL A 39 3.35 13.84 9.89
N ILE A 40 3.86 13.73 8.68
CA ILE A 40 3.88 14.81 7.69
C ILE A 40 2.89 14.43 6.58
N PRO A 41 1.73 15.12 6.49
CA PRO A 41 0.84 14.96 5.36
C PRO A 41 1.43 15.69 4.15
N PHE A 42 1.43 15.05 3.00
CA PHE A 42 1.76 15.66 1.71
C PHE A 42 0.49 15.72 0.87
N LEU A 43 -0.01 16.92 0.66
CA LEU A 43 -1.21 17.13 -0.15
C LEU A 43 -0.90 17.04 -1.64
N SER A 44 -1.95 16.91 -2.46
CA SER A 44 -1.79 16.86 -3.91
C SER A 44 -1.05 18.09 -4.46
N GLY A 45 0.01 17.85 -5.25
CA GLY A 45 0.85 18.90 -5.83
C GLY A 45 1.98 19.43 -4.94
N GLU A 46 2.11 18.96 -3.69
CA GLU A 46 3.23 19.31 -2.84
C GLU A 46 4.49 18.52 -3.20
N LYS A 47 5.65 19.14 -3.00
CA LYS A 47 6.94 18.48 -3.16
C LYS A 47 7.23 17.60 -1.94
N ILE A 48 7.74 16.39 -2.19
CA ILE A 48 8.07 15.42 -1.16
C ILE A 48 9.58 15.28 -1.08
N ASP A 49 10.13 15.50 0.10
CA ASP A 49 11.53 15.19 0.40
C ASP A 49 11.61 13.83 1.10
N PHE A 50 11.75 12.78 0.31
CA PHE A 50 11.81 11.40 0.80
C PHE A 50 13.00 11.13 1.72
N SER A 51 14.09 11.91 1.64
CA SER A 51 15.28 11.74 2.48
C SER A 51 15.01 11.96 3.97
N LYS A 52 13.88 12.60 4.30
CA LYS A 52 13.46 12.89 5.67
C LYS A 52 12.43 11.89 6.22
N LEU A 53 12.05 10.89 5.43
CA LEU A 53 10.98 9.97 5.78
C LEU A 53 11.54 8.59 6.15
N ASP A 54 11.11 8.08 7.29
CA ASP A 54 11.40 6.70 7.70
C ASP A 54 10.35 5.73 7.14
N ILE A 55 9.09 6.18 7.05
CA ILE A 55 7.96 5.37 6.58
C ILE A 55 7.10 6.23 5.66
N VAL A 56 6.64 5.66 4.56
CA VAL A 56 5.64 6.24 3.65
C VAL A 56 4.36 5.44 3.71
N LEU A 57 3.23 6.12 3.92
CA LEU A 57 1.89 5.54 3.82
C LEU A 57 1.20 6.08 2.56
N LEU A 58 0.76 5.17 1.71
CA LEU A 58 -0.08 5.45 0.53
C LEU A 58 -1.42 4.73 0.69
N GLY A 59 -2.48 5.48 0.91
CA GLY A 59 -3.80 4.96 1.21
C GLY A 59 -4.63 4.58 0.00
N GLY A 60 -5.92 4.35 0.22
CA GLY A 60 -6.88 3.97 -0.80
C GLY A 60 -7.90 5.07 -1.13
N GLY A 61 -8.40 5.04 -2.35
CA GLY A 61 -9.42 5.94 -2.85
C GLY A 61 -10.31 5.27 -3.90
N SER A 62 -11.35 5.98 -4.35
CA SER A 62 -12.16 5.54 -5.49
C SER A 62 -11.33 5.58 -6.80
N ASP A 63 -11.83 4.93 -7.85
CA ASP A 63 -11.17 4.92 -9.17
C ASP A 63 -10.89 6.36 -9.69
N ARG A 64 -11.77 7.31 -9.35
CA ARG A 64 -11.60 8.73 -9.72
C ARG A 64 -10.44 9.38 -8.97
N GLU A 65 -10.37 9.18 -7.66
CA GLU A 65 -9.26 9.73 -6.85
C GLU A 65 -7.94 9.06 -7.21
N GLN A 66 -7.95 7.74 -7.46
CA GLN A 66 -6.75 7.02 -7.93
C GLN A 66 -6.22 7.60 -9.25
N GLU A 67 -7.10 7.94 -10.19
CA GLU A 67 -6.69 8.57 -11.45
C GLU A 67 -6.04 9.93 -11.24
N LEU A 68 -6.62 10.78 -10.38
CA LEU A 68 -6.06 12.08 -10.05
C LEU A 68 -4.68 11.92 -9.39
N VAL A 69 -4.59 11.06 -8.39
CA VAL A 69 -3.34 10.81 -7.66
C VAL A 69 -2.27 10.21 -8.56
N CYS A 70 -2.65 9.38 -9.55
CA CYS A 70 -1.70 8.81 -10.50
C CYS A 70 -0.89 9.89 -11.23
N GLY A 71 -1.51 11.03 -11.57
CA GLY A 71 -0.80 12.19 -12.13
C GLY A 71 0.31 12.70 -11.20
N PHE A 72 -0.04 13.01 -9.95
CA PHE A 72 0.92 13.49 -8.95
C PHE A 72 1.99 12.46 -8.61
N LEU A 73 1.63 11.18 -8.54
CA LEU A 73 2.60 10.10 -8.31
C LEU A 73 3.60 9.96 -9.47
N LYS A 74 3.19 10.20 -10.71
CA LYS A 74 4.11 10.18 -11.86
C LYS A 74 5.15 11.27 -11.78
N ASP A 75 4.81 12.44 -11.24
CA ASP A 75 5.73 13.57 -11.08
C ASP A 75 6.84 13.27 -10.05
N ILE A 76 6.57 12.40 -9.07
CA ILE A 76 7.52 12.02 -8.01
C ILE A 76 8.07 10.59 -8.19
N LYS A 77 7.78 9.94 -9.32
CA LYS A 77 8.05 8.51 -9.53
C LYS A 77 9.51 8.14 -9.29
N ASP A 78 10.44 8.91 -9.85
CA ASP A 78 11.86 8.57 -9.79
C ASP A 78 12.41 8.74 -8.36
N ASP A 79 12.02 9.80 -7.66
CA ASP A 79 12.39 10.02 -6.26
C ASP A 79 11.78 8.96 -5.34
N PHE A 80 10.52 8.59 -5.59
CA PHE A 80 9.85 7.54 -4.82
C PHE A 80 10.47 6.17 -5.07
N LYS A 81 10.81 5.88 -6.33
CA LYS A 81 11.52 4.64 -6.68
C LYS A 81 12.88 4.58 -6.01
N ALA A 82 13.66 5.66 -6.07
CA ALA A 82 14.96 5.74 -5.40
C ALA A 82 14.83 5.52 -3.88
N TYR A 83 13.82 6.13 -3.23
CA TYR A 83 13.53 5.89 -1.82
C TYR A 83 13.27 4.41 -1.50
N VAL A 84 12.46 3.74 -2.31
CA VAL A 84 12.18 2.30 -2.15
C VAL A 84 13.45 1.47 -2.37
N GLU A 85 14.23 1.78 -3.39
CA GLU A 85 15.47 1.07 -3.73
C GLU A 85 16.58 1.28 -2.68
N ASP A 86 16.56 2.40 -1.97
CA ASP A 86 17.47 2.68 -0.83
C ASP A 86 16.99 2.07 0.50
N GLY A 87 15.95 1.26 0.46
CA GLY A 87 15.43 0.55 1.63
C GLY A 87 14.37 1.30 2.43
N GLY A 88 13.81 2.36 1.87
CA GLY A 88 12.70 3.09 2.44
C GLY A 88 11.46 2.22 2.65
N VAL A 89 10.81 2.35 3.81
CA VAL A 89 9.65 1.53 4.17
C VAL A 89 8.37 2.14 3.61
N VAL A 90 7.63 1.36 2.84
CA VAL A 90 6.35 1.78 2.26
C VAL A 90 5.24 0.83 2.72
N LEU A 91 4.14 1.38 3.22
CA LEU A 91 2.87 0.69 3.37
C LEU A 91 1.88 1.26 2.37
N ALA A 92 1.49 0.45 1.39
CA ALA A 92 0.48 0.81 0.41
C ALA A 92 -0.77 -0.06 0.58
N VAL A 93 -1.94 0.56 0.64
CA VAL A 93 -3.21 -0.10 0.93
C VAL A 93 -4.22 0.19 -0.16
N CYS A 94 -4.97 -0.83 -0.60
CA CYS A 94 -6.07 -0.70 -1.56
C CYS A 94 -5.62 -0.02 -2.87
N GLY A 95 -6.13 1.17 -3.17
CA GLY A 95 -5.75 1.94 -4.36
C GLY A 95 -4.26 2.28 -4.42
N GLY A 96 -3.66 2.61 -3.28
CA GLY A 96 -2.21 2.85 -3.20
C GLY A 96 -1.39 1.63 -3.61
N TYR A 97 -1.79 0.44 -3.16
CA TYR A 97 -1.16 -0.81 -3.58
C TYR A 97 -1.27 -1.04 -5.09
N GLN A 98 -2.45 -0.78 -5.66
CA GLN A 98 -2.69 -0.93 -7.11
C GLN A 98 -1.84 0.05 -7.93
N LEU A 99 -1.70 1.30 -7.47
CA LEU A 99 -0.92 2.35 -8.14
C LEU A 99 0.59 2.13 -8.11
N LEU A 100 1.12 1.35 -7.16
CA LEU A 100 2.54 0.94 -7.18
C LEU A 100 2.84 -0.09 -8.28
N GLY A 101 1.83 -0.77 -8.80
CA GLY A 101 1.94 -1.76 -9.86
C GLY A 101 2.14 -1.16 -11.25
N LYS A 102 2.11 -2.04 -12.25
CA LYS A 102 2.19 -1.65 -13.67
C LYS A 102 0.93 -0.94 -14.14
N TYR A 103 -0.23 -1.52 -13.80
CA TYR A 103 -1.54 -0.95 -14.14
C TYR A 103 -2.66 -1.48 -13.24
N TYR A 104 -3.71 -0.69 -13.17
CA TYR A 104 -5.03 -1.11 -12.69
C TYR A 104 -6.06 -0.96 -13.82
N LYS A 105 -6.54 -2.08 -14.32
CA LYS A 105 -7.61 -2.13 -15.33
C LYS A 105 -8.96 -2.09 -14.62
N THR A 106 -9.66 -0.97 -14.73
CA THR A 106 -11.04 -0.81 -14.24
C THR A 106 -12.04 -1.35 -15.26
N ASN A 107 -13.31 -1.32 -14.94
CA ASN A 107 -14.37 -1.67 -15.89
C ASN A 107 -14.54 -0.66 -17.05
N LYS A 108 -13.91 0.50 -16.97
CA LYS A 108 -14.03 1.59 -17.95
C LYS A 108 -12.74 1.90 -18.69
N LYS A 109 -11.62 1.78 -18.01
CA LYS A 109 -10.31 2.19 -18.55
C LYS A 109 -9.18 1.50 -17.79
N THR A 110 -7.97 1.67 -18.31
CA THR A 110 -6.74 1.25 -17.64
C THR A 110 -6.06 2.49 -17.05
N ILE A 111 -5.73 2.43 -15.77
CA ILE A 111 -4.91 3.41 -15.07
C ILE A 111 -3.50 2.83 -15.03
N GLU A 112 -2.55 3.52 -15.64
CA GLU A 112 -1.15 3.14 -15.59
C GLU A 112 -0.57 3.48 -14.21
N GLY A 113 0.01 2.50 -13.52
CA GLY A 113 0.68 2.68 -12.24
C GLY A 113 2.12 3.15 -12.38
N LEU A 114 2.83 3.17 -11.26
CA LEU A 114 4.22 3.59 -11.17
C LEU A 114 5.23 2.54 -11.66
N SER A 115 4.81 1.28 -11.79
CA SER A 115 5.70 0.15 -12.10
C SER A 115 6.89 0.02 -11.14
N ILE A 116 6.68 0.36 -9.86
CA ILE A 116 7.64 0.10 -8.78
C ILE A 116 7.59 -1.40 -8.41
N LEU A 117 6.38 -1.97 -8.40
CA LEU A 117 6.16 -3.39 -8.21
C LEU A 117 5.75 -4.05 -9.53
N ASP A 118 6.21 -5.29 -9.77
CA ASP A 118 5.74 -6.11 -10.88
C ASP A 118 4.41 -6.77 -10.55
N ILE A 119 3.39 -5.94 -10.31
CA ILE A 119 2.03 -6.36 -10.06
C ILE A 119 1.08 -5.74 -11.07
N THR A 120 -0.02 -6.42 -11.33
CA THR A 120 -1.11 -5.91 -12.16
C THR A 120 -2.44 -6.17 -11.48
N THR A 121 -3.41 -5.26 -11.64
CA THR A 121 -4.73 -5.45 -11.08
C THR A 121 -5.78 -5.33 -12.17
N GLU A 122 -6.72 -6.29 -12.20
CA GLU A 122 -7.82 -6.33 -13.15
C GLU A 122 -9.16 -6.35 -12.41
N TRP A 123 -10.04 -5.44 -12.78
CA TRP A 123 -11.41 -5.42 -12.27
C TRP A 123 -12.20 -6.64 -12.71
N GLN A 124 -13.04 -7.15 -11.81
CA GLN A 124 -14.02 -8.19 -12.09
C GLN A 124 -15.40 -7.76 -11.54
N PRO A 125 -16.50 -8.16 -12.21
CA PRO A 125 -17.85 -7.77 -11.79
C PRO A 125 -18.20 -8.28 -10.40
N GLU A 126 -17.74 -9.47 -10.04
CA GLU A 126 -17.93 -10.03 -8.71
C GLU A 126 -16.91 -9.42 -7.73
N ARG A 127 -17.42 -8.81 -6.67
CA ARG A 127 -16.57 -8.31 -5.58
C ARG A 127 -16.24 -9.43 -4.61
N LEU A 128 -14.99 -9.42 -4.15
CA LEU A 128 -14.56 -10.28 -3.05
C LEU A 128 -14.84 -9.53 -1.74
N ILE A 129 -15.83 -10.03 -0.98
CA ILE A 129 -16.27 -9.42 0.28
C ILE A 129 -16.34 -10.51 1.34
N ARG A 130 -15.41 -10.51 2.28
CA ARG A 130 -15.33 -11.53 3.33
C ARG A 130 -14.39 -11.11 4.45
N ASN A 131 -14.53 -11.72 5.63
CA ASN A 131 -13.42 -11.73 6.58
C ASN A 131 -12.27 -12.55 6.02
N ILE A 132 -11.04 -12.14 6.32
CA ILE A 132 -9.84 -12.84 5.89
C ILE A 132 -8.97 -13.16 7.09
N VAL A 133 -8.42 -14.37 7.08
CA VAL A 133 -7.38 -14.82 8.02
C VAL A 133 -6.24 -15.37 7.20
N LEU A 134 -5.04 -14.88 7.47
CA LEU A 134 -3.85 -15.31 6.76
C LEU A 134 -2.67 -15.53 7.70
N ASN A 135 -1.79 -16.43 7.30
CA ASN A 135 -0.51 -16.65 7.93
C ASN A 135 0.57 -15.93 7.13
N SER A 136 1.28 -15.04 7.79
CA SER A 136 2.39 -14.30 7.21
C SER A 136 3.70 -14.72 7.88
N PRO A 137 4.79 -14.90 7.12
CA PRO A 137 6.10 -15.20 7.70
C PRO A 137 6.66 -14.07 8.58
N LEU A 138 6.04 -12.88 8.50
CA LEU A 138 6.44 -11.71 9.29
C LEU A 138 5.89 -11.73 10.73
N PHE A 139 4.92 -12.61 11.03
CA PHE A 139 4.23 -12.63 12.32
C PHE A 139 4.03 -14.06 12.82
N GLU A 140 4.18 -14.26 14.13
CA GLU A 140 3.88 -15.54 14.78
C GLU A 140 2.37 -15.83 14.84
N GLN A 141 1.58 -14.78 14.98
CA GLN A 141 0.12 -14.89 15.06
C GLN A 141 -0.53 -14.65 13.69
N PRO A 142 -1.65 -15.32 13.40
CA PRO A 142 -2.41 -15.06 12.19
C PRO A 142 -2.83 -13.59 12.10
N VAL A 143 -2.81 -13.05 10.89
CA VAL A 143 -3.33 -11.71 10.60
C VAL A 143 -4.81 -11.85 10.25
N VAL A 144 -5.66 -11.11 10.95
CA VAL A 144 -7.11 -11.10 10.75
C VAL A 144 -7.52 -9.75 10.18
N GLY A 145 -8.35 -9.77 9.16
CA GLY A 145 -8.83 -8.58 8.50
C GLY A 145 -10.15 -8.79 7.78
N PHE A 146 -10.46 -7.82 6.94
CA PHE A 146 -11.65 -7.82 6.09
C PHE A 146 -11.24 -7.41 4.67
N GLU A 147 -11.68 -8.16 3.67
CA GLU A 147 -11.50 -7.85 2.27
C GLU A 147 -12.79 -7.36 1.63
N ASN A 148 -12.71 -6.33 0.80
CA ASN A 148 -13.82 -5.80 0.01
C ASN A 148 -13.28 -5.11 -1.25
N HIS A 149 -13.00 -5.89 -2.27
CA HIS A 149 -12.41 -5.36 -3.51
C HIS A 149 -12.98 -6.02 -4.77
N GLY A 150 -13.06 -5.27 -5.86
CA GLY A 150 -13.43 -5.74 -7.18
C GLY A 150 -12.22 -6.10 -8.05
N GLY A 151 -11.03 -5.62 -7.70
CA GLY A 151 -9.79 -5.94 -8.38
C GLY A 151 -9.29 -7.35 -8.07
N ARG A 152 -8.66 -7.97 -9.05
CA ARG A 152 -7.86 -9.19 -8.89
C ARG A 152 -6.41 -8.81 -9.13
N THR A 153 -5.59 -8.93 -8.10
CA THR A 153 -4.18 -8.53 -8.18
C THR A 153 -3.30 -9.75 -8.39
N TYR A 154 -2.52 -9.68 -9.46
CA TYR A 154 -1.52 -10.67 -9.83
C TYR A 154 -0.15 -10.12 -9.45
N ILE A 155 0.58 -10.86 -8.62
CA ILE A 155 1.79 -10.35 -7.96
C ILE A 155 3.09 -10.73 -8.66
N GLY A 156 3.03 -11.35 -9.86
CA GLY A 156 4.23 -11.80 -10.57
C GLY A 156 5.10 -12.69 -9.70
N ASP A 157 6.40 -12.39 -9.68
CA ASP A 157 7.40 -13.12 -8.89
C ASP A 157 7.57 -12.59 -7.46
N HIS A 158 6.72 -11.62 -7.03
CA HIS A 158 6.79 -11.11 -5.66
C HIS A 158 6.36 -12.13 -4.62
N THR A 159 6.99 -12.07 -3.48
CA THR A 159 6.57 -12.83 -2.30
C THR A 159 5.19 -12.32 -1.83
N PRO A 160 4.19 -13.19 -1.64
CA PRO A 160 2.93 -12.77 -1.04
C PRO A 160 3.14 -12.30 0.41
N PHE A 161 2.36 -11.33 0.86
CA PHE A 161 2.36 -10.91 2.25
C PHE A 161 1.95 -12.05 3.19
N GLY A 162 1.01 -12.88 2.77
CA GLY A 162 0.62 -14.05 3.52
C GLY A 162 -0.18 -15.07 2.72
N LYS A 163 -0.22 -16.30 3.24
CA LYS A 163 -1.06 -17.38 2.73
C LYS A 163 -2.43 -17.31 3.39
N VAL A 164 -3.49 -17.29 2.58
CA VAL A 164 -4.87 -17.23 3.05
C VAL A 164 -5.26 -18.56 3.67
N PHE A 165 -5.68 -18.53 4.93
CA PHE A 165 -6.27 -19.66 5.65
C PHE A 165 -7.79 -19.64 5.55
N TYR A 166 -8.39 -18.45 5.65
CA TYR A 166 -9.81 -18.20 5.46
C TYR A 166 -9.97 -16.87 4.72
N GLY A 167 -10.83 -16.82 3.73
CA GLY A 167 -10.99 -15.64 2.87
C GLY A 167 -10.73 -15.99 1.40
N LEU A 168 -10.56 -14.96 0.57
CA LEU A 168 -10.44 -15.07 -0.88
C LEU A 168 -9.08 -14.56 -1.39
N GLY A 169 -8.53 -13.52 -0.77
CA GLY A 169 -7.23 -12.95 -1.08
C GLY A 169 -7.16 -12.24 -2.44
N ASN A 170 -5.95 -12.00 -2.91
CA ASN A 170 -5.67 -11.19 -4.10
C ASN A 170 -6.55 -11.49 -5.32
N THR A 171 -6.86 -12.75 -5.59
CA THR A 171 -7.58 -13.15 -6.81
C THR A 171 -8.85 -13.95 -6.56
N GLY A 172 -9.11 -14.34 -5.31
CA GLY A 172 -10.16 -15.31 -4.96
C GLY A 172 -9.77 -16.77 -5.24
N LYS A 173 -8.63 -17.02 -5.88
CA LYS A 173 -8.18 -18.36 -6.29
C LYS A 173 -6.71 -18.64 -5.97
N SER A 174 -5.87 -17.61 -5.82
CA SER A 174 -4.43 -17.78 -5.60
C SER A 174 -4.07 -18.39 -4.25
N GLY A 175 -4.93 -18.23 -3.25
CA GLY A 175 -4.63 -18.61 -1.87
C GLY A 175 -3.63 -17.69 -1.18
N TYR A 176 -3.36 -16.51 -1.75
CA TYR A 176 -2.42 -15.53 -1.23
C TYR A 176 -3.04 -14.14 -1.16
N GLU A 177 -2.51 -13.31 -0.23
CA GLU A 177 -2.91 -11.92 -0.05
C GLU A 177 -1.70 -11.02 0.01
N GLY A 178 -1.85 -9.79 -0.58
CA GLY A 178 -0.85 -8.77 -0.64
C GLY A 178 0.40 -9.18 -1.44
N ALA A 179 1.38 -8.31 -1.44
CA ALA A 179 2.72 -8.56 -1.96
C ALA A 179 3.74 -7.87 -1.07
N VAL A 180 4.90 -8.48 -0.92
CA VAL A 180 6.05 -7.91 -0.23
C VAL A 180 7.20 -7.81 -1.22
N SER A 181 7.78 -6.65 -1.31
CA SER A 181 9.00 -6.42 -2.06
C SER A 181 10.10 -6.04 -1.07
N TYR A 182 11.15 -6.86 -1.00
CA TYR A 182 12.36 -6.57 -0.25
C TYR A 182 13.41 -6.14 -1.25
N THR A 183 13.33 -4.91 -1.71
CA THR A 183 14.30 -4.43 -2.69
C THR A 183 15.70 -4.36 -2.11
N HIS A 184 15.86 -4.19 -0.79
CA HIS A 184 17.17 -4.16 -0.12
C HIS A 184 17.10 -4.59 1.35
N LEU A 185 16.91 -5.88 1.63
CA LEU A 185 17.44 -6.45 2.87
C LEU A 185 18.92 -6.71 2.65
N ARG A 186 19.76 -5.71 2.90
CA ARG A 186 21.17 -5.97 3.15
C ARG A 186 21.29 -6.59 4.53
N ALA A 187 21.66 -7.86 4.55
CA ALA A 187 22.08 -8.55 5.76
C ALA A 187 23.35 -7.91 6.32
#